data_b5b9765b6e117905169e3a58259860fe
#
_entry.id   b5b9765b6e117905169e3a58259860fe
#
_cell.length_a   1.000
_cell.length_b   1.000
_cell.length_c   1.000
_cell.angle_alpha   90.00
_cell.angle_beta   90.00
_cell.angle_gamma   90.00
#
_symmetry.space_group_name_H-M   'P 1'
#
loop_
_entity.id
_entity.type
_entity.pdbx_description
1 polymer ?
#
loop_
_entity_poly.entity_id
_entity_poly.type
_entity_poly.pdbx_seq_one_letter_code
_entity_poly.pdbx_strand_id
1 'polypeptide(L)'
;QPISSPSRAGLITGCYPNRVGISEALMPQGRIGVAPNEETLPEILKTRGYSCGMVGKWHLGHLYPFLPLQQGFDEYLGLPYSNDMWPVDYDGNRVTPASNLPNKLRHPTLPLIDGNEKIRELWTLDDQAELTTLYTERAIQFIKKNREQPFFLYFAHSMPHVPLAVSNKFRGKSKQGLYGDVMLEVDWSVQQV
;
A
#
# COMPACT_ATOMS: atom_id res chain seq x y z
N GLN A 1 -3.95 1.93 -16.74
CA GLN A 1 -5.23 2.25 -16.07
C GLN A 1 -5.02 3.41 -15.10
N PRO A 2 -5.93 4.40 -15.04
CA PRO A 2 -5.78 5.56 -14.15
C PRO A 2 -6.24 5.29 -12.71
N ILE A 3 -6.86 4.14 -12.43
CA ILE A 3 -7.38 3.74 -11.13
C ILE A 3 -6.43 2.73 -10.48
N SER A 4 -6.22 2.83 -9.15
CA SER A 4 -5.21 2.10 -8.40
C SER A 4 -5.35 0.57 -8.50
N SER A 5 -6.50 0.00 -8.13
CA SER A 5 -6.65 -1.48 -8.11
C SER A 5 -6.52 -2.09 -9.51
N PRO A 6 -7.16 -1.58 -10.58
CA PRO A 6 -6.96 -2.08 -11.93
C PRO A 6 -5.49 -1.97 -12.41
N SER A 7 -4.82 -0.85 -12.11
CA SER A 7 -3.42 -0.67 -12.49
C SER A 7 -2.51 -1.69 -11.82
N ARG A 8 -2.72 -1.94 -10.51
CA ARG A 8 -1.97 -2.93 -9.73
C ARG A 8 -2.28 -4.36 -10.19
N ALA A 9 -3.56 -4.67 -10.46
CA ALA A 9 -3.95 -5.97 -11.00
C ALA A 9 -3.24 -6.27 -12.31
N GLY A 10 -3.25 -5.30 -13.25
CA GLY A 10 -2.53 -5.45 -14.51
C GLY A 10 -1.02 -5.66 -14.34
N LEU A 11 -0.39 -4.96 -13.38
CA LEU A 11 1.04 -5.13 -13.08
C LEU A 11 1.35 -6.52 -12.52
N ILE A 12 0.56 -6.97 -11.55
CA ILE A 12 0.84 -8.22 -10.81
C ILE A 12 0.46 -9.47 -11.59
N THR A 13 -0.60 -9.41 -12.42
CA THR A 13 -1.07 -10.58 -13.18
C THR A 13 -0.64 -10.59 -14.65
N GLY A 14 -0.14 -9.46 -15.17
CA GLY A 14 0.12 -9.30 -16.61
C GLY A 14 -1.15 -9.29 -17.48
N CYS A 15 -2.33 -9.31 -16.89
CA CYS A 15 -3.62 -9.36 -17.56
C CYS A 15 -4.31 -8.01 -17.66
N TYR A 16 -5.21 -7.84 -18.61
CA TYR A 16 -6.14 -6.72 -18.58
C TYR A 16 -7.00 -6.83 -17.31
N PRO A 17 -7.08 -5.77 -16.49
CA PRO A 17 -7.76 -5.82 -15.17
C PRO A 17 -9.20 -6.31 -15.23
N ASN A 18 -9.93 -5.98 -16.28
CA ASN A 18 -11.31 -6.45 -16.48
C ASN A 18 -11.41 -7.97 -16.64
N ARG A 19 -10.37 -8.64 -17.14
CA ARG A 19 -10.33 -10.10 -17.26
C ARG A 19 -10.20 -10.81 -15.94
N VAL A 20 -9.49 -10.16 -14.99
CA VAL A 20 -9.34 -10.66 -13.62
C VAL A 20 -10.39 -10.07 -12.66
N GLY A 21 -11.47 -9.48 -13.20
CA GLY A 21 -12.61 -8.99 -12.43
C GLY A 21 -12.36 -7.71 -11.63
N ILE A 22 -11.27 -6.96 -11.91
CA ILE A 22 -10.92 -5.74 -11.19
C ILE A 22 -10.96 -4.54 -12.13
N SER A 23 -12.11 -3.89 -12.24
CA SER A 23 -12.33 -2.73 -13.12
C SER A 23 -12.30 -1.39 -12.39
N GLU A 24 -12.47 -1.40 -11.06
CA GLU A 24 -12.56 -0.20 -10.22
C GLU A 24 -11.71 -0.33 -8.94
N ALA A 25 -11.61 0.75 -8.17
CA ALA A 25 -10.95 0.72 -6.87
C ALA A 25 -11.68 -0.22 -5.90
N LEU A 26 -10.95 -1.16 -5.32
CA LEU A 26 -11.51 -2.09 -4.34
C LEU A 26 -11.72 -1.40 -3.00
N MET A 27 -12.98 -1.33 -2.60
CA MET A 27 -13.37 -0.66 -1.35
C MET A 27 -13.20 -1.61 -0.14
N PRO A 28 -12.91 -1.08 1.06
CA PRO A 28 -12.72 -1.90 2.26
C PRO A 28 -13.99 -2.63 2.73
N GLN A 29 -15.17 -2.30 2.20
CA GLN A 29 -16.41 -3.06 2.42
C GLN A 29 -16.58 -4.19 1.42
N GLY A 30 -15.81 -4.20 0.34
CA GLY A 30 -15.87 -5.20 -0.71
C GLY A 30 -15.35 -6.57 -0.23
N ARG A 31 -15.81 -7.63 -0.89
CA ARG A 31 -15.39 -9.00 -0.58
C ARG A 31 -14.64 -9.65 -1.74
N ILE A 32 -14.08 -8.84 -2.63
CA ILE A 32 -13.35 -9.26 -3.82
C ILE A 32 -11.88 -8.81 -3.75
N GLY A 33 -11.06 -9.49 -4.50
CA GLY A 33 -9.62 -9.22 -4.70
C GLY A 33 -9.13 -9.96 -5.92
N VAL A 34 -7.83 -9.99 -6.14
CA VAL A 34 -7.23 -10.88 -7.14
C VAL A 34 -7.57 -12.32 -6.75
N ALA A 35 -8.23 -13.03 -7.66
CA ALA A 35 -8.69 -14.38 -7.37
C ALA A 35 -7.48 -15.32 -7.14
N PRO A 36 -7.56 -16.26 -6.17
CA PRO A 36 -6.43 -17.13 -5.84
C PRO A 36 -5.99 -18.08 -6.98
N ASN A 37 -6.78 -18.20 -8.03
CA ASN A 37 -6.44 -18.99 -9.23
C ASN A 37 -5.82 -18.15 -10.36
N GLU A 38 -5.68 -16.85 -10.17
CA GLU A 38 -4.92 -16.00 -11.08
C GLU A 38 -3.43 -16.15 -10.78
N GLU A 39 -2.66 -16.44 -11.82
CA GLU A 39 -1.20 -16.53 -11.68
C GLU A 39 -0.61 -15.12 -11.55
N THR A 40 0.19 -14.89 -10.50
CA THR A 40 0.79 -13.59 -10.22
C THR A 40 2.29 -13.58 -10.53
N LEU A 41 2.82 -12.38 -10.77
CA LEU A 41 4.26 -12.20 -11.03
C LEU A 41 5.15 -12.81 -9.93
N PRO A 42 4.91 -12.61 -8.61
CA PRO A 42 5.73 -13.26 -7.59
C PRO A 42 5.62 -14.79 -7.62
N GLU A 43 4.46 -15.38 -7.90
CA GLU A 43 4.33 -16.84 -8.05
C GLU A 43 5.20 -17.37 -9.19
N ILE A 44 5.18 -16.71 -10.34
CA ILE A 44 6.03 -17.06 -11.49
C ILE A 44 7.52 -16.94 -11.11
N LEU A 45 7.92 -15.86 -10.46
CA LEU A 45 9.31 -15.62 -10.07
C LEU A 45 9.82 -16.63 -9.04
N LYS A 46 8.96 -17.09 -8.13
CA LYS A 46 9.29 -18.15 -7.16
C LYS A 46 9.67 -19.46 -7.85
N THR A 47 9.08 -19.79 -9.00
CA THR A 47 9.50 -20.97 -9.80
C THR A 47 10.93 -20.86 -10.32
N ARG A 48 11.49 -19.65 -10.30
CA ARG A 48 12.87 -19.35 -10.72
C ARG A 48 13.79 -19.07 -9.54
N GLY A 49 13.36 -19.37 -8.30
CA GLY A 49 14.16 -19.22 -7.08
C GLY A 49 14.24 -17.80 -6.53
N TYR A 50 13.33 -16.91 -6.93
CA TYR A 50 13.28 -15.57 -6.37
C TYR A 50 12.61 -15.56 -4.98
N SER A 51 13.19 -14.77 -4.06
CA SER A 51 12.48 -14.32 -2.87
C SER A 51 11.63 -13.10 -3.21
N CYS A 52 10.35 -13.08 -2.80
CA CYS A 52 9.41 -12.05 -3.19
C CYS A 52 8.91 -11.26 -1.97
N GLY A 53 9.14 -9.95 -1.94
CA GLY A 53 8.69 -9.04 -0.89
C GLY A 53 7.70 -8.01 -1.40
N MET A 54 6.71 -7.68 -0.57
CA MET A 54 5.77 -6.58 -0.80
C MET A 54 5.84 -5.58 0.34
N VAL A 55 6.09 -4.32 0.04
CA VAL A 55 6.11 -3.25 1.03
C VAL A 55 5.28 -2.07 0.54
N GLY A 56 4.30 -1.64 1.35
CA GLY A 56 3.44 -0.50 1.05
C GLY A 56 1.99 -0.85 0.75
N LYS A 57 1.34 -0.05 -0.10
CA LYS A 57 -0.07 -0.19 -0.47
C LYS A 57 -0.31 -1.36 -1.40
N TRP A 58 -1.12 -2.34 -0.97
CA TRP A 58 -1.54 -3.49 -1.78
C TRP A 58 -2.70 -3.15 -2.73
N HIS A 59 -3.87 -2.89 -2.21
CA HIS A 59 -5.10 -2.51 -2.91
C HIS A 59 -5.63 -3.52 -3.93
N LEU A 60 -5.38 -4.81 -3.69
CA LEU A 60 -5.88 -5.93 -4.52
C LEU A 60 -6.70 -6.96 -3.73
N GLY A 61 -7.32 -6.51 -2.64
CA GLY A 61 -8.15 -7.29 -1.73
C GLY A 61 -7.55 -7.33 -0.33
N HIS A 62 -8.43 -7.15 0.68
CA HIS A 62 -8.04 -7.01 2.08
C HIS A 62 -8.40 -8.22 2.95
N LEU A 63 -9.24 -9.13 2.43
CA LEU A 63 -9.55 -10.37 3.11
C LEU A 63 -8.40 -11.37 2.95
N TYR A 64 -8.26 -12.27 3.92
CA TYR A 64 -7.16 -13.23 3.99
C TYR A 64 -6.80 -13.90 2.65
N PRO A 65 -7.76 -14.46 1.85
CA PRO A 65 -7.40 -15.12 0.58
C PRO A 65 -6.75 -14.22 -0.47
N PHE A 66 -6.84 -12.89 -0.28
CA PHE A 66 -6.37 -11.90 -1.24
C PHE A 66 -5.14 -11.13 -0.76
N LEU A 67 -4.65 -11.39 0.47
CA LEU A 67 -3.47 -10.71 0.99
C LEU A 67 -2.20 -11.14 0.23
N PRO A 68 -1.15 -10.31 0.23
CA PRO A 68 0.05 -10.55 -0.57
C PRO A 68 0.69 -11.93 -0.38
N LEU A 69 0.69 -12.48 0.86
CA LEU A 69 1.28 -13.80 1.10
C LEU A 69 0.52 -14.92 0.39
N GLN A 70 -0.79 -14.77 0.17
CA GLN A 70 -1.61 -15.70 -0.61
C GLN A 70 -1.50 -15.50 -2.12
N GLN A 71 -0.75 -14.46 -2.52
CA GLN A 71 -0.52 -14.08 -3.93
C GLN A 71 0.96 -14.20 -4.30
N GLY A 72 1.68 -15.11 -3.66
CA GLY A 72 3.06 -15.47 -3.99
C GLY A 72 4.16 -14.67 -3.30
N PHE A 73 3.87 -13.67 -2.50
CA PHE A 73 4.88 -12.97 -1.71
C PHE A 73 5.30 -13.76 -0.46
N ASP A 74 6.56 -13.65 -0.06
CA ASP A 74 7.11 -14.27 1.15
C ASP A 74 7.03 -13.35 2.36
N GLU A 75 7.08 -12.04 2.11
CA GLU A 75 6.99 -11.00 3.14
C GLU A 75 6.06 -9.89 2.69
N TYR A 76 5.33 -9.33 3.65
CA TYR A 76 4.47 -8.17 3.44
C TYR A 76 4.50 -7.25 4.65
N LEU A 77 4.65 -5.94 4.39
CA LEU A 77 4.34 -4.87 5.35
C LEU A 77 3.61 -3.75 4.63
N GLY A 78 2.38 -3.41 5.04
CA GLY A 78 1.70 -2.32 4.39
C GLY A 78 0.22 -2.17 4.69
N LEU A 79 -0.43 -1.38 3.84
CA LEU A 79 -1.87 -1.13 3.88
C LEU A 79 -2.60 -2.02 2.87
N PRO A 80 -3.66 -2.74 3.28
CA PRO A 80 -4.38 -3.64 2.37
C PRO A 80 -5.24 -2.90 1.34
N TYR A 81 -5.51 -1.60 1.55
CA TYR A 81 -6.24 -0.71 0.65
C TYR A 81 -5.67 0.71 0.69
N SER A 82 -6.32 1.68 0.06
CA SER A 82 -5.82 3.06 -0.02
C SER A 82 -5.85 3.78 1.33
N ASN A 83 -4.86 4.61 1.56
CA ASN A 83 -4.67 5.35 2.81
C ASN A 83 -5.79 6.36 3.12
N ASP A 84 -6.60 6.74 2.14
CA ASP A 84 -7.78 7.60 2.32
C ASP A 84 -9.07 6.83 2.69
N MET A 85 -9.04 5.50 2.64
CA MET A 85 -10.19 4.64 2.90
C MET A 85 -10.35 4.33 4.40
N TRP A 86 -10.50 5.40 5.19
CA TRP A 86 -10.69 5.37 6.63
C TRP A 86 -11.71 6.43 7.07
N PRO A 87 -12.23 6.41 8.32
CA PRO A 87 -13.28 7.34 8.74
C PRO A 87 -12.73 8.70 9.19
N VAL A 88 -11.79 9.25 8.38
CA VAL A 88 -11.14 10.55 8.63
C VAL A 88 -11.12 11.34 7.31
N ASP A 89 -11.33 12.64 7.37
CA ASP A 89 -11.27 13.52 6.20
C ASP A 89 -9.82 13.78 5.74
N TYR A 90 -9.67 14.63 4.74
CA TYR A 90 -8.34 14.94 4.19
C TYR A 90 -7.51 15.89 5.06
N ASP A 91 -8.14 16.55 6.04
CA ASP A 91 -7.51 17.45 7.01
C ASP A 91 -7.18 16.74 8.34
N GLY A 92 -7.52 15.45 8.46
CA GLY A 92 -7.24 14.65 9.64
C GLY A 92 -8.34 14.65 10.70
N ASN A 93 -9.54 15.17 10.38
CA ASN A 93 -10.67 15.18 11.31
C ASN A 93 -11.52 13.92 11.13
N ARG A 94 -12.05 13.39 12.22
CA ARG A 94 -13.01 12.29 12.15
C ARG A 94 -14.26 12.72 11.41
N VAL A 95 -14.68 11.90 10.46
CA VAL A 95 -15.92 12.10 9.71
C VAL A 95 -17.13 11.85 10.61
N THR A 96 -18.10 12.75 10.55
CA THR A 96 -19.38 12.66 11.26
C THR A 96 -20.54 12.65 10.25
N PRO A 97 -21.77 12.33 10.66
CA PRO A 97 -22.93 12.42 9.77
C PRO A 97 -23.16 13.80 9.15
N ALA A 98 -22.66 14.86 9.79
CA ALA A 98 -22.74 16.23 9.28
C ALA A 98 -21.58 16.61 8.32
N SER A 99 -20.59 15.73 8.15
CA SER A 99 -19.47 15.97 7.25
C SER A 99 -19.89 15.84 5.78
N ASN A 100 -19.21 16.58 4.89
CA ASN A 100 -19.46 16.50 3.45
C ASN A 100 -18.95 15.19 2.78
N LEU A 101 -18.51 14.22 3.58
CA LEU A 101 -17.92 12.94 3.13
C LEU A 101 -18.66 11.74 3.77
N PRO A 102 -19.98 11.60 3.59
CA PRO A 102 -20.78 10.58 4.29
C PRO A 102 -20.34 9.15 3.96
N ASN A 103 -19.76 8.92 2.79
CA ASN A 103 -19.28 7.59 2.40
C ASN A 103 -18.11 7.11 3.27
N LYS A 104 -17.29 8.02 3.80
CA LYS A 104 -16.17 7.68 4.70
C LYS A 104 -16.61 7.16 6.07
N LEU A 105 -17.85 7.44 6.51
CA LEU A 105 -18.42 6.86 7.73
C LEU A 105 -18.52 5.33 7.70
N ARG A 106 -18.58 4.76 6.52
CA ARG A 106 -18.67 3.30 6.33
C ARG A 106 -17.32 2.62 6.27
N HIS A 107 -16.22 3.39 6.17
CA HIS A 107 -14.89 2.80 6.14
C HIS A 107 -14.48 2.29 7.52
N PRO A 108 -13.79 1.13 7.59
CA PRO A 108 -13.16 0.68 8.82
C PRO A 108 -11.96 1.58 9.16
N THR A 109 -11.36 1.32 10.30
CA THR A 109 -10.04 1.88 10.63
C THR A 109 -9.00 1.43 9.62
N LEU A 110 -7.90 2.17 9.49
CA LEU A 110 -6.83 1.85 8.55
C LEU A 110 -5.81 0.91 9.21
N PRO A 111 -5.78 -0.39 8.86
CA PRO A 111 -4.85 -1.33 9.47
C PRO A 111 -3.48 -1.27 8.81
N LEU A 112 -2.43 -1.33 9.62
CA LEU A 112 -1.10 -1.72 9.18
C LEU A 112 -0.95 -3.23 9.37
N ILE A 113 -0.61 -3.94 8.30
CA ILE A 113 -0.46 -5.40 8.28
C ILE A 113 1.00 -5.77 8.11
N ASP A 114 1.47 -6.75 8.88
CA ASP A 114 2.75 -7.44 8.70
C ASP A 114 2.47 -8.93 8.48
N GLY A 115 2.90 -9.47 7.36
CA GLY A 115 2.50 -10.79 6.91
C GLY A 115 0.99 -10.87 6.66
N ASN A 116 0.29 -11.60 7.51
CA ASN A 116 -1.18 -11.72 7.50
C ASN A 116 -1.84 -11.07 8.74
N GLU A 117 -1.04 -10.52 9.64
CA GLU A 117 -1.50 -10.03 10.93
C GLU A 117 -1.62 -8.51 10.94
N LYS A 118 -2.72 -8.01 11.49
CA LYS A 118 -2.86 -6.59 11.80
C LYS A 118 -2.01 -6.28 13.04
N ILE A 119 -0.93 -5.52 12.84
CA ILE A 119 -0.02 -5.14 13.92
C ILE A 119 -0.34 -3.80 14.56
N ARG A 120 -1.05 -2.92 13.83
CA ARG A 120 -1.42 -1.57 14.30
C ARG A 120 -2.67 -1.07 13.58
N GLU A 121 -3.43 -0.19 14.21
CA GLU A 121 -4.44 0.66 13.56
C GLU A 121 -3.93 2.10 13.48
N LEU A 122 -4.13 2.73 12.34
CA LEU A 122 -3.78 4.13 12.11
C LEU A 122 -5.03 4.99 12.30
N TRP A 123 -4.90 6.03 13.11
CA TRP A 123 -6.02 6.89 13.52
C TRP A 123 -5.83 8.36 13.17
N THR A 124 -4.59 8.77 12.90
CA THR A 124 -4.19 10.16 12.69
C THR A 124 -3.34 10.31 11.45
N LEU A 125 -3.22 11.54 10.94
CA LEU A 125 -2.26 11.86 9.89
C LEU A 125 -0.82 11.69 10.35
N ASP A 126 -0.53 11.87 11.64
CA ASP A 126 0.81 11.62 12.18
C ASP A 126 1.15 10.12 12.14
N ASP A 127 0.18 9.21 12.36
CA ASP A 127 0.40 7.78 12.12
C ASP A 127 0.74 7.50 10.65
N GLN A 128 0.07 8.16 9.71
CA GLN A 128 0.38 8.00 8.28
C GLN A 128 1.72 8.63 7.89
N ALA A 129 2.14 9.68 8.59
CA ALA A 129 3.42 10.35 8.35
C ALA A 129 4.64 9.46 8.62
N GLU A 130 4.49 8.40 9.41
CA GLU A 130 5.55 7.42 9.68
C GLU A 130 5.72 6.38 8.55
N LEU A 131 4.70 6.21 7.68
CA LEU A 131 4.65 5.09 6.74
C LEU A 131 5.78 5.08 5.72
N THR A 132 6.15 6.23 5.14
CA THR A 132 7.23 6.28 4.14
C THR A 132 8.56 5.82 4.74
N THR A 133 8.90 6.29 5.93
CA THR A 133 10.11 5.85 6.66
C THR A 133 10.03 4.37 7.00
N LEU A 134 8.92 3.90 7.56
CA LEU A 134 8.72 2.50 7.93
C LEU A 134 8.85 1.55 6.72
N TYR A 135 8.26 1.94 5.60
CA TYR A 135 8.37 1.17 4.35
C TYR A 135 9.80 1.13 3.83
N THR A 136 10.51 2.26 3.92
CA THR A 136 11.93 2.33 3.52
C THR A 136 12.78 1.38 4.35
N GLU A 137 12.63 1.40 5.66
CA GLU A 137 13.37 0.52 6.58
C GLU A 137 13.09 -0.96 6.29
N ARG A 138 11.82 -1.33 6.07
CA ARG A 138 11.45 -2.71 5.73
C ARG A 138 12.00 -3.12 4.36
N ALA A 139 11.96 -2.24 3.36
CA ALA A 139 12.54 -2.51 2.04
C ALA A 139 14.06 -2.78 2.14
N ILE A 140 14.79 -1.95 2.88
CA ILE A 140 16.23 -2.14 3.12
C ILE A 140 16.51 -3.46 3.86
N GLN A 141 15.73 -3.80 4.87
CA GLN A 141 15.85 -5.08 5.59
C GLN A 141 15.65 -6.26 4.65
N PHE A 142 14.61 -6.23 3.81
CA PHE A 142 14.33 -7.27 2.82
C PHE A 142 15.49 -7.43 1.82
N ILE A 143 16.02 -6.34 1.28
CA ILE A 143 17.14 -6.35 0.33
C ILE A 143 18.39 -6.93 0.99
N LYS A 144 18.75 -6.47 2.21
CA LYS A 144 19.91 -6.96 2.95
C LYS A 144 19.81 -8.46 3.24
N LYS A 145 18.64 -8.94 3.58
CA LYS A 145 18.37 -10.37 3.86
C LYS A 145 18.55 -11.23 2.62
N ASN A 146 18.17 -10.72 1.44
CA ASN A 146 18.09 -11.49 0.20
C ASN A 146 19.21 -11.17 -0.80
N ARG A 147 20.22 -10.36 -0.46
CA ARG A 147 21.25 -9.86 -1.38
C ARG A 147 22.08 -10.93 -2.09
N GLU A 148 22.16 -12.14 -1.52
CA GLU A 148 22.98 -13.25 -2.05
C GLU A 148 22.18 -14.17 -3.00
N GLN A 149 20.91 -13.86 -3.25
CA GLN A 149 20.01 -14.62 -4.13
C GLN A 149 19.13 -13.68 -4.95
N PRO A 150 18.53 -14.13 -6.05
CA PRO A 150 17.61 -13.30 -6.80
C PRO A 150 16.39 -12.96 -5.93
N PHE A 151 15.97 -11.71 -5.97
CA PHE A 151 14.77 -11.26 -5.28
C PHE A 151 13.93 -10.32 -6.13
N PHE A 152 12.66 -10.25 -5.80
CA PHE A 152 11.70 -9.30 -6.32
C PHE A 152 11.08 -8.52 -5.16
N LEU A 153 11.20 -7.21 -5.19
CA LEU A 153 10.57 -6.31 -4.21
C LEU A 153 9.54 -5.43 -4.90
N TYR A 154 8.26 -5.62 -4.56
CA TYR A 154 7.22 -4.67 -4.94
C TYR A 154 7.12 -3.57 -3.89
N PHE A 155 7.85 -2.46 -4.13
CA PHE A 155 7.93 -1.32 -3.23
C PHE A 155 6.91 -0.26 -3.65
N ALA A 156 5.75 -0.25 -2.99
CA ALA A 156 4.55 0.48 -3.41
C ALA A 156 4.15 1.51 -2.36
N HIS A 157 4.79 2.68 -2.36
CA HIS A 157 4.45 3.77 -1.44
C HIS A 157 2.97 4.11 -1.42
N SER A 158 2.43 4.49 -0.24
CA SER A 158 1.09 5.07 -0.10
C SER A 158 1.07 6.52 -0.58
N MET A 159 2.15 7.28 -0.29
CA MET A 159 2.34 8.65 -0.77
C MET A 159 2.81 8.67 -2.24
N PRO A 160 2.47 9.72 -3.00
CA PRO A 160 1.79 10.97 -2.61
C PRO A 160 0.26 10.94 -2.74
N HIS A 161 -0.41 9.81 -2.50
CA HIS A 161 -1.88 9.78 -2.48
C HIS A 161 -2.43 10.54 -1.26
N VAL A 162 -3.51 11.30 -1.45
CA VAL A 162 -4.20 12.04 -0.36
C VAL A 162 -4.87 11.07 0.63
N PRO A 163 -5.02 11.46 1.91
CA PRO A 163 -4.48 12.64 2.56
C PRO A 163 -2.96 12.60 2.61
N LEU A 164 -2.35 13.76 2.41
CA LEU A 164 -0.90 13.87 2.45
C LEU A 164 -0.40 13.87 3.89
N ALA A 165 0.61 13.06 4.16
CA ALA A 165 1.29 13.00 5.44
C ALA A 165 2.79 12.84 5.21
N VAL A 166 3.59 13.53 6.01
CA VAL A 166 5.05 13.56 5.88
C VAL A 166 5.69 13.53 7.26
N SER A 167 6.81 12.81 7.38
CA SER A 167 7.53 12.74 8.65
C SER A 167 8.10 14.10 9.07
N ASN A 168 8.35 14.25 10.37
CA ASN A 168 8.95 15.47 10.91
C ASN A 168 10.32 15.78 10.30
N LYS A 169 11.03 14.78 9.81
CA LYS A 169 12.31 14.94 9.12
C LYS A 169 12.20 15.79 7.85
N PHE A 170 11.08 15.71 7.14
CA PHE A 170 10.86 16.40 5.85
C PHE A 170 9.84 17.53 5.93
N ARG A 171 9.08 17.64 7.01
CA ARG A 171 8.06 18.67 7.18
C ARG A 171 8.68 20.07 7.10
N GLY A 172 8.16 20.92 6.21
CA GLY A 172 8.63 22.29 5.97
C GLY A 172 9.98 22.39 5.25
N LYS A 173 10.47 21.31 4.62
CA LYS A 173 11.75 21.33 3.91
C LYS A 173 11.64 21.79 2.47
N SER A 174 10.50 21.60 1.85
CA SER A 174 10.23 22.03 0.48
C SER A 174 9.73 23.49 0.43
N LYS A 175 10.03 24.17 -0.67
CA LYS A 175 9.41 25.46 -1.00
C LYS A 175 8.01 25.29 -1.65
N GLN A 176 7.56 24.07 -1.86
CA GLN A 176 6.31 23.70 -2.54
C GLN A 176 5.23 23.22 -1.57
N GLY A 177 5.35 23.55 -0.27
CA GLY A 177 4.41 23.14 0.77
C GLY A 177 4.40 21.64 1.04
N LEU A 178 3.32 21.16 1.64
CA LEU A 178 3.20 19.76 2.10
C LEU A 178 3.41 18.74 0.97
N TYR A 179 2.89 18.99 -0.23
CA TYR A 179 3.10 18.09 -1.36
C TYR A 179 4.59 17.98 -1.72
N GLY A 180 5.29 19.08 -1.76
CA GLY A 180 6.72 19.08 -2.01
C GLY A 180 7.52 18.37 -0.92
N ASP A 181 7.13 18.53 0.36
CA ASP A 181 7.74 17.82 1.48
C ASP A 181 7.57 16.30 1.34
N VAL A 182 6.36 15.86 0.99
CA VAL A 182 6.06 14.44 0.70
C VAL A 182 6.90 13.90 -0.45
N MET A 183 7.05 14.67 -1.54
CA MET A 183 7.88 14.27 -2.69
C MET A 183 9.35 14.16 -2.32
N LEU A 184 9.87 15.07 -1.48
CA LEU A 184 11.24 14.98 -0.96
C LEU A 184 11.45 13.71 -0.11
N GLU A 185 10.46 13.33 0.70
CA GLU A 185 10.54 12.11 1.51
C GLU A 185 10.48 10.85 0.66
N VAL A 186 9.62 10.82 -0.36
CA VAL A 186 9.55 9.67 -1.29
C VAL A 186 10.84 9.56 -2.10
N ASP A 187 11.39 10.66 -2.59
CA ASP A 187 12.67 10.68 -3.30
C ASP A 187 13.82 10.19 -2.40
N TRP A 188 13.88 10.69 -1.17
CA TRP A 188 14.83 10.20 -0.16
C TRP A 188 14.67 8.68 0.05
N SER A 189 13.44 8.20 0.16
CA SER A 189 13.16 6.77 0.34
C SER A 189 13.72 5.93 -0.81
N VAL A 190 13.51 6.38 -2.05
CA VAL A 190 14.06 5.71 -3.24
C VAL A 190 15.58 5.72 -3.25
N GLN A 191 16.21 6.80 -2.79
CA GLN A 191 17.68 6.88 -2.67
C GLN A 191 18.27 5.91 -1.63
N GLN A 192 17.49 5.50 -0.63
CA GLN A 192 17.97 4.58 0.41
C GLN A 192 17.93 3.11 -0.06
N VAL A 193 17.12 2.79 -1.04
CA VAL A 193 16.88 1.45 -1.57
C VAL A 193 17.69 1.19 -2.83
#